data_a93410487c7897c504e81c8ea7b7102a
#
_entry.id   a93410487c7897c504e81c8ea7b7102a
#
_cell.length_a   1.000
_cell.length_b   1.000
_cell.length_c   1.000
_cell.angle_alpha   90.00
_cell.angle_beta   90.00
_cell.angle_gamma   90.00
#
_symmetry.space_group_name_H-M   'P 1'
#
loop_
_entity.id
_entity.type
_entity.pdbx_description
1 polymer ?
#
loop_
_entity_poly.entity_id
_entity_poly.type
_entity_poly.pdbx_seq_one_letter_code
_entity_poly.pdbx_strand_id
1 'polypeptide(L)'
;MNKLSSIILSVTTTISLTGVMGLVPVAHAQSISDFQAQIAALQAALAKLQGGGSTMVSASFTRDLTVGSKGDDVKSLQMWLNSKGFVVAQSGAGSVGNETMYFGPATRAAVAKYQAANGVSPAVGYFSPKTR
;
A
#
# COMPACT_ATOMS: atom_id res chain seq x y z
N MET A 1 -1.55 -19.84 14.69
CA MET A 1 -2.89 -20.38 14.36
C MET A 1 -3.61 -19.31 13.57
N ASN A 2 -3.60 -19.46 12.26
CA ASN A 2 -4.03 -18.42 11.32
C ASN A 2 -5.52 -18.57 11.06
N LYS A 3 -6.30 -17.60 11.51
CA LYS A 3 -7.71 -17.51 11.12
C LYS A 3 -7.80 -16.67 9.84
N LEU A 4 -7.58 -17.31 8.71
CA LEU A 4 -8.02 -16.79 7.43
C LEU A 4 -9.54 -16.98 7.37
N SER A 5 -10.29 -15.93 7.63
CA SER A 5 -11.73 -15.92 7.41
C SER A 5 -12.00 -15.99 5.92
N SER A 6 -12.30 -17.21 5.47
CA SER A 6 -12.80 -17.48 4.14
C SER A 6 -14.23 -16.92 4.05
N ILE A 7 -14.39 -15.79 3.37
CA ILE A 7 -15.71 -15.33 2.94
C ILE A 7 -16.02 -16.10 1.66
N ILE A 8 -16.57 -17.30 1.85
CA ILE A 8 -17.19 -18.03 0.76
C ILE A 8 -18.55 -17.38 0.54
N LEU A 9 -18.66 -16.60 -0.50
CA LEU A 9 -19.93 -16.11 -1.01
C LEU A 9 -20.68 -17.29 -1.59
N SER A 10 -21.53 -17.92 -0.76
CA SER A 10 -22.44 -18.98 -1.19
C SER A 10 -23.51 -18.38 -2.08
N VAL A 11 -23.36 -18.53 -3.37
CA VAL A 11 -24.46 -18.37 -4.32
C VAL A 11 -25.32 -19.64 -4.20
N THR A 12 -26.27 -19.64 -3.29
CA THR A 12 -27.30 -20.67 -3.24
C THR A 12 -28.28 -20.45 -4.39
N THR A 13 -28.07 -21.17 -5.45
CA THR A 13 -29.04 -21.30 -6.52
C THR A 13 -30.14 -22.24 -6.04
N THR A 14 -31.21 -21.71 -5.44
CA THR A 14 -32.42 -22.50 -5.18
C THR A 14 -33.15 -22.67 -6.50
N ILE A 15 -33.00 -23.83 -7.11
CA ILE A 15 -33.86 -24.24 -8.21
C ILE A 15 -35.15 -24.80 -7.59
N SER A 16 -36.18 -23.95 -7.52
CA SER A 16 -37.55 -24.44 -7.25
C SER A 16 -38.15 -24.96 -8.54
N LEU A 17 -38.21 -26.27 -8.65
CA LEU A 17 -38.93 -26.98 -9.71
C LEU A 17 -40.40 -27.01 -9.34
N THR A 18 -41.19 -26.05 -9.76
CA THR A 18 -42.66 -26.15 -9.76
C THR A 18 -43.14 -25.79 -11.16
N GLY A 19 -43.68 -26.79 -11.81
CA GLY A 19 -44.14 -26.70 -13.19
C GLY A 19 -45.32 -25.74 -13.37
N VAL A 20 -45.17 -24.74 -14.21
CA VAL A 20 -46.21 -24.11 -14.99
C VAL A 20 -45.57 -23.68 -16.31
N MET A 21 -46.13 -24.15 -17.42
CA MET A 21 -45.86 -23.67 -18.75
C MET A 21 -46.15 -22.16 -18.78
N GLY A 22 -45.14 -21.37 -19.01
CA GLY A 22 -45.29 -19.95 -19.27
C GLY A 22 -43.94 -19.26 -19.24
N LEU A 23 -43.51 -18.82 -20.43
CA LEU A 23 -42.43 -17.88 -20.69
C LEU A 23 -41.16 -18.11 -19.85
N VAL A 24 -40.20 -18.76 -20.45
CA VAL A 24 -38.81 -18.74 -20.01
C VAL A 24 -38.40 -17.27 -19.91
N PRO A 25 -38.13 -16.71 -18.70
CA PRO A 25 -37.42 -15.45 -18.67
C PRO A 25 -36.06 -15.74 -19.27
N VAL A 26 -35.78 -15.09 -20.36
CA VAL A 26 -34.49 -15.05 -21.01
C VAL A 26 -33.46 -14.86 -19.89
N ALA A 27 -32.65 -15.89 -19.69
CA ALA A 27 -31.51 -15.79 -18.80
C ALA A 27 -30.86 -14.42 -19.05
N HIS A 28 -30.74 -13.66 -18.00
CA HIS A 28 -30.14 -12.35 -18.06
C HIS A 28 -28.80 -12.51 -18.75
N ALA A 29 -28.74 -12.14 -20.02
CA ALA A 29 -27.48 -11.78 -20.60
C ALA A 29 -26.95 -10.68 -19.70
N GLN A 30 -26.03 -11.05 -18.80
CA GLN A 30 -25.28 -10.06 -18.05
C GLN A 30 -24.69 -9.16 -19.11
N SER A 31 -25.26 -7.99 -19.20
CA SER A 31 -24.92 -7.09 -20.29
C SER A 31 -23.45 -6.70 -20.12
N ILE A 32 -22.76 -6.53 -21.22
CA ILE A 32 -21.37 -6.05 -21.21
C ILE A 32 -21.23 -4.82 -20.32
N SER A 33 -22.30 -4.03 -20.18
CA SER A 33 -22.37 -2.90 -19.26
C SER A 33 -22.24 -3.30 -17.78
N ASP A 34 -22.75 -4.46 -17.35
CA ASP A 34 -22.63 -4.91 -15.97
C ASP A 34 -21.19 -5.35 -15.67
N PHE A 35 -20.53 -6.00 -16.63
CA PHE A 35 -19.10 -6.32 -16.53
C PHE A 35 -18.24 -5.05 -16.51
N GLN A 36 -18.57 -4.06 -17.34
CA GLN A 36 -17.88 -2.77 -17.34
C GLN A 36 -18.04 -2.04 -16.01
N ALA A 37 -19.24 -2.07 -15.42
CA ALA A 37 -19.47 -1.49 -14.10
C ALA A 37 -18.67 -2.20 -12.99
N GLN A 38 -18.59 -3.54 -13.05
CA GLN A 38 -17.77 -4.31 -12.11
C GLN A 38 -16.27 -4.05 -12.29
N ILE A 39 -15.78 -3.95 -13.52
CA ILE A 39 -14.40 -3.60 -13.82
C ILE A 39 -14.09 -2.20 -13.30
N ALA A 40 -14.97 -1.23 -13.51
CA ALA A 40 -14.82 0.13 -13.01
C ALA A 40 -14.81 0.17 -11.46
N ALA A 41 -15.67 -0.61 -10.81
CA ALA A 41 -15.70 -0.74 -9.35
C ALA A 41 -14.42 -1.39 -8.81
N LEU A 42 -13.92 -2.43 -9.46
CA LEU A 42 -12.67 -3.10 -9.10
C LEU A 42 -11.46 -2.19 -9.33
N GLN A 43 -11.44 -1.44 -10.42
CA GLN A 43 -10.39 -0.46 -10.69
C GLN A 43 -10.39 0.67 -9.65
N ALA A 44 -11.56 1.15 -9.25
CA ALA A 44 -11.70 2.15 -8.19
C ALA A 44 -11.26 1.59 -6.82
N ALA A 45 -11.59 0.33 -6.51
CA ALA A 45 -11.13 -0.35 -5.30
C ALA A 45 -9.61 -0.56 -5.32
N LEU A 46 -9.06 -0.94 -6.47
CA LEU A 46 -7.62 -1.10 -6.66
C LEU A 46 -6.89 0.24 -6.55
N ALA A 47 -7.43 1.30 -7.14
CA ALA A 47 -6.89 2.66 -7.00
C ALA A 47 -6.92 3.13 -5.55
N LYS A 48 -7.96 2.77 -4.79
CA LYS A 48 -8.08 3.08 -3.36
C LYS A 48 -7.07 2.30 -2.52
N LEU A 49 -6.78 1.05 -2.88
CA LEU A 49 -5.74 0.23 -2.26
C LEU A 49 -4.33 0.67 -2.68
N GLN A 50 -4.15 1.11 -3.91
CA GLN A 50 -2.89 1.66 -4.42
C GLN A 50 -2.67 3.11 -3.97
N GLY A 51 -3.74 3.88 -3.76
CA GLY A 51 -3.69 5.24 -3.21
C GLY A 51 -3.29 5.29 -1.74
N GLY A 52 -3.33 4.16 -1.03
CA GLY A 52 -2.77 4.01 0.32
C GLY A 52 -1.25 3.74 0.34
N GLY A 53 -0.61 3.52 -0.83
CA GLY A 53 0.77 3.08 -0.87
C GLY A 53 1.67 3.70 -1.94
N SER A 54 1.18 4.59 -2.77
CA SER A 54 2.00 5.24 -3.81
C SER A 54 1.56 6.66 -4.12
N THR A 55 1.44 7.49 -3.11
CA THR A 55 1.88 8.86 -3.34
C THR A 55 3.38 8.73 -3.59
N MET A 56 3.80 8.89 -4.85
CA MET A 56 5.14 9.36 -5.13
C MET A 56 5.27 10.66 -4.33
N VAL A 57 5.72 10.54 -3.09
CA VAL A 57 6.08 11.69 -2.31
C VAL A 57 7.34 12.18 -3.01
N SER A 58 7.18 13.11 -3.94
CA SER A 58 8.28 13.99 -4.29
C SER A 58 8.57 14.82 -3.04
N ALA A 59 9.13 14.15 -2.04
CA ALA A 59 9.54 14.78 -0.82
C ALA A 59 10.74 15.66 -1.19
N SER A 60 10.48 16.94 -1.36
CA SER A 60 11.53 17.93 -1.43
C SER A 60 12.16 18.05 -0.04
N PHE A 61 13.17 17.24 0.18
CA PHE A 61 13.94 17.33 1.42
C PHE A 61 14.84 18.55 1.35
N THR A 62 14.49 19.59 2.08
CA THR A 62 15.19 20.87 2.09
C THR A 62 16.28 20.94 3.14
N ARG A 63 16.26 20.05 4.13
CA ARG A 63 17.26 19.99 5.20
C ARG A 63 17.82 18.58 5.36
N ASP A 64 18.93 18.50 6.04
CA ASP A 64 19.55 17.24 6.40
C ASP A 64 18.81 16.61 7.59
N LEU A 65 18.69 15.28 7.56
CA LEU A 65 17.98 14.55 8.59
C LEU A 65 18.91 13.51 9.25
N THR A 66 18.89 13.50 10.57
CA THR A 66 19.70 12.59 11.40
C THR A 66 18.92 12.13 12.62
N VAL A 67 19.48 11.23 13.38
CA VAL A 67 18.88 10.77 14.66
C VAL A 67 18.55 11.97 15.55
N GLY A 68 17.30 12.01 16.02
CA GLY A 68 16.76 13.11 16.82
C GLY A 68 16.00 14.15 15.99
N SER A 69 16.12 14.17 14.66
CA SER A 69 15.30 15.05 13.81
C SER A 69 13.83 14.71 13.96
N LYS A 70 12.99 15.75 13.95
CA LYS A 70 11.53 15.62 14.04
C LYS A 70 10.87 16.48 12.98
N GLY A 71 9.72 16.02 12.46
CA GLY A 71 8.90 16.77 11.52
C GLY A 71 8.26 15.90 10.45
N ASP A 72 7.42 16.51 9.63
CA ASP A 72 6.71 15.83 8.53
C ASP A 72 7.69 15.34 7.44
N ASP A 73 8.82 15.99 7.30
CA ASP A 73 9.91 15.58 6.43
C ASP A 73 10.51 14.23 6.85
N VAL A 74 10.59 13.95 8.16
CA VAL A 74 11.02 12.65 8.67
C VAL A 74 9.98 11.57 8.36
N LYS A 75 8.70 11.87 8.54
CA LYS A 75 7.62 10.97 8.16
C LYS A 75 7.63 10.68 6.67
N SER A 76 7.77 11.71 5.85
CA SER A 76 7.89 11.60 4.38
C SER A 76 9.10 10.76 3.98
N LEU A 77 10.23 10.90 4.67
CA LEU A 77 11.41 10.07 4.44
C LEU A 77 11.16 8.60 4.77
N GLN A 78 10.49 8.31 5.89
CA GLN A 78 10.13 6.94 6.25
C GLN A 78 9.19 6.30 5.22
N MET A 79 8.16 7.03 4.78
CA MET A 79 7.27 6.60 3.71
C MET A 79 8.05 6.32 2.42
N TRP A 80 8.95 7.20 2.05
CA TRP A 80 9.77 7.04 0.86
C TRP A 80 10.71 5.83 0.96
N LEU A 81 11.40 5.63 2.10
CA LEU A 81 12.25 4.46 2.34
C LEU A 81 11.44 3.15 2.27
N ASN A 82 10.29 3.12 2.95
CA ASN A 82 9.39 1.97 2.95
C ASN A 82 8.92 1.62 1.52
N SER A 83 8.57 2.63 0.71
CA SER A 83 8.15 2.45 -0.69
C SER A 83 9.28 1.93 -1.60
N LYS A 84 10.52 2.21 -1.26
CA LYS A 84 11.72 1.72 -1.98
C LYS A 84 12.19 0.34 -1.51
N GLY A 85 11.50 -0.27 -0.55
CA GLY A 85 11.87 -1.57 0.01
C GLY A 85 12.89 -1.51 1.15
N PHE A 86 13.32 -0.32 1.55
CA PHE A 86 14.20 -0.12 2.71
C PHE A 86 13.38 0.10 3.96
N VAL A 87 12.63 -0.93 4.35
CA VAL A 87 11.66 -0.88 5.43
C VAL A 87 12.30 -0.43 6.73
N VAL A 88 11.77 0.64 7.33
CA VAL A 88 12.26 1.20 8.59
C VAL A 88 11.98 0.26 9.76
N ALA A 89 10.77 -0.31 9.82
CA ALA A 89 10.39 -1.30 10.81
C ALA A 89 9.42 -2.31 10.19
N GLN A 90 9.45 -3.55 10.63
CA GLN A 90 8.54 -4.60 10.15
C GLN A 90 7.12 -4.44 10.75
N SER A 91 7.04 -3.87 11.95
CA SER A 91 5.79 -3.60 12.65
C SER A 91 5.96 -2.45 13.63
N GLY A 92 4.85 -1.86 14.06
CA GLY A 92 4.84 -0.73 14.98
C GLY A 92 5.35 0.57 14.36
N ALA A 93 5.93 1.43 15.19
CA ALA A 93 6.38 2.77 14.79
C ALA A 93 7.45 2.72 13.69
N GLY A 94 7.19 3.39 12.56
CA GLY A 94 8.06 3.43 11.38
C GLY A 94 7.76 2.35 10.34
N SER A 95 6.88 1.39 10.61
CA SER A 95 6.43 0.41 9.61
C SER A 95 5.52 1.08 8.57
N VAL A 96 5.31 0.38 7.45
CA VAL A 96 4.43 0.84 6.38
C VAL A 96 3.04 1.16 6.93
N GLY A 97 2.60 2.41 6.75
CA GLY A 97 1.32 2.92 7.28
C GLY A 97 1.38 3.43 8.74
N ASN A 98 2.50 3.21 9.44
CA ASN A 98 2.73 3.69 10.81
C ASN A 98 4.01 4.54 10.90
N GLU A 99 4.32 5.27 9.86
CA GLU A 99 5.46 6.17 9.82
C GLU A 99 5.31 7.30 10.85
N THR A 100 6.43 7.65 11.45
CA THR A 100 6.47 8.64 12.53
C THR A 100 7.22 9.90 12.12
N MET A 101 6.97 10.98 12.82
CA MET A 101 7.71 12.24 12.66
C MET A 101 9.09 12.24 13.36
N TYR A 102 9.55 11.09 13.86
CA TYR A 102 10.79 10.99 14.62
C TYR A 102 11.84 10.15 13.88
N PHE A 103 13.01 10.72 13.64
CA PHE A 103 14.15 10.03 13.08
C PHE A 103 14.87 9.25 14.17
N GLY A 104 14.47 8.01 14.34
CA GLY A 104 15.06 7.09 15.32
C GLY A 104 16.19 6.24 14.74
N PRO A 105 16.77 5.37 15.58
CA PRO A 105 17.81 4.42 15.15
C PRO A 105 17.36 3.50 14.00
N ALA A 106 16.10 3.11 13.98
CA ALA A 106 15.53 2.30 12.91
C ALA A 106 15.52 3.05 11.56
N THR A 107 15.11 4.32 11.57
CA THR A 107 15.17 5.18 10.37
C THR A 107 16.61 5.36 9.89
N ARG A 108 17.55 5.58 10.81
CA ARG A 108 18.98 5.64 10.50
C ARG A 108 19.47 4.38 9.80
N ALA A 109 19.12 3.20 10.33
CA ALA A 109 19.50 1.92 9.74
C ALA A 109 18.94 1.74 8.33
N ALA A 110 17.68 2.14 8.09
CA ALA A 110 17.05 2.10 6.77
C ALA A 110 17.75 3.05 5.78
N VAL A 111 18.09 4.27 6.21
CA VAL A 111 18.89 5.23 5.40
C VAL A 111 20.25 4.65 5.07
N ALA A 112 20.95 4.05 6.03
CA ALA A 112 22.25 3.42 5.79
C ALA A 112 22.18 2.28 4.78
N LYS A 113 21.15 1.43 4.84
CA LYS A 113 20.89 0.38 3.85
C LYS A 113 20.65 0.97 2.46
N TYR A 114 19.83 2.03 2.37
CA TYR A 114 19.59 2.74 1.12
C TYR A 114 20.89 3.31 0.55
N GLN A 115 21.70 3.97 1.37
CA GLN A 115 23.00 4.52 0.98
C GLN A 115 23.93 3.46 0.43
N ALA A 116 24.09 2.34 1.13
CA ALA A 116 24.93 1.22 0.71
C ALA A 116 24.46 0.64 -0.64
N ALA A 117 23.16 0.46 -0.83
CA ALA A 117 22.58 -0.08 -2.06
C ALA A 117 22.73 0.87 -3.26
N ASN A 118 22.86 2.17 -3.03
CA ASN A 118 23.00 3.19 -4.07
C ASN A 118 24.44 3.74 -4.17
N GLY A 119 25.43 3.10 -3.54
CA GLY A 119 26.83 3.49 -3.63
C GLY A 119 27.16 4.81 -2.93
N VAL A 120 26.29 5.31 -2.06
CA VAL A 120 26.54 6.53 -1.28
C VAL A 120 27.44 6.22 -0.10
N SER A 121 28.65 6.72 -0.14
CA SER A 121 29.66 6.49 0.91
C SER A 121 30.03 7.80 1.62
N PRO A 122 30.18 7.77 2.96
CA PRO A 122 29.94 6.66 3.88
C PRO A 122 28.45 6.42 4.16
N ALA A 123 28.04 5.15 4.21
CA ALA A 123 26.67 4.74 4.48
C ALA A 123 26.36 4.76 6.01
N VAL A 124 26.36 5.94 6.59
CA VAL A 124 26.23 6.16 8.05
C VAL A 124 24.81 6.41 8.51
N GLY A 125 23.84 6.43 7.59
CA GLY A 125 22.45 6.69 7.90
C GLY A 125 22.16 8.17 8.18
N TYR A 126 23.00 9.07 7.70
CA TYR A 126 22.77 10.51 7.69
C TYR A 126 22.17 10.91 6.34
N PHE A 127 20.96 11.44 6.37
CA PHE A 127 20.26 11.83 5.15
C PHE A 127 20.66 13.24 4.72
N SER A 128 21.65 13.31 3.85
CA SER A 128 22.28 14.55 3.37
C SER A 128 21.97 14.80 1.88
N PRO A 129 22.42 15.92 1.31
CA PRO A 129 22.31 16.19 -0.13
C PRO A 129 22.85 15.09 -1.02
N LYS A 130 23.84 14.33 -0.55
CA LYS A 130 24.39 13.17 -1.29
C LYS A 130 23.44 11.97 -1.31
N THR A 131 22.49 11.91 -0.38
CA THR A 131 21.55 10.80 -0.24
C THR A 131 20.22 11.08 -0.92
N ARG A 132 19.92 12.35 -1.16
CA ARG A 132 18.69 12.85 -1.80
C ARG A 132 18.62 12.56 -3.29
#